data_44439b98b783b43b4ea64307fb47ef09
#
_entry.id   44439b98b783b43b4ea64307fb47ef09
#
_cell.length_a   1.000
_cell.length_b   1.000
_cell.length_c   1.000
_cell.angle_alpha   90.00
_cell.angle_beta   90.00
_cell.angle_gamma   90.00
#
_symmetry.space_group_name_H-M   'P 1'
#
loop_
_entity.id
_entity.type
_entity.pdbx_description
1 polymer ?
#
loop_
_entity_poly.entity_id
_entity_poly.type
_entity_poly.pdbx_seq_one_letter_code
_entity_poly.pdbx_strand_id
1 'polypeptide(L)'
;MDVAKLAHVSRTTVSFILNNVPGVSISAATRKRVLDAAKKLNYFPNVAGKKLVSGKSYTIGLVLCQSPEQIYTDAFLPQVILGVEQAAMQQGFHVLLKPVDPNDTGGYARLITENHVDGIFLSGPRQDDKALMDLHRQRVPIMLMGQLPDTDIPFVDVDATAGAELAVNHLIERGHQCIGMITNAPLDYTSAQQRRNGYWKALRKAKLPANKAFIKEGNYTPASGFEAMKSLLQVTPRPTAVFIASDVVAIGAILAIKEAGLRIPRDMAVVGFDDIPLAEFYDPPLTTIHLPAFGLGWAGGERLIRIIQGEGLNDASLLLESKLITRQSSI
;
A
#
# COMPACT_ATOMS: atom_id res chain seq x y z
N MET A 1 -33.48 19.36 -15.36
CA MET A 1 -34.41 20.44 -15.73
C MET A 1 -35.80 20.26 -15.13
N ASP A 2 -36.19 19.05 -14.94
CA ASP A 2 -37.56 18.72 -14.55
C ASP A 2 -37.83 18.79 -13.04
N VAL A 3 -36.82 18.59 -12.19
CA VAL A 3 -36.95 18.72 -10.72
C VAL A 3 -37.34 20.14 -10.32
N ALA A 4 -36.74 21.16 -10.92
CA ALA A 4 -37.03 22.57 -10.63
C ALA A 4 -38.47 22.91 -10.97
N LYS A 5 -38.97 22.44 -12.12
CA LYS A 5 -40.34 22.61 -12.55
C LYS A 5 -41.33 21.88 -11.62
N LEU A 6 -41.04 20.62 -11.28
CA LEU A 6 -41.93 19.81 -10.45
C LEU A 6 -41.98 20.32 -9.00
N ALA A 7 -40.88 20.86 -8.48
CA ALA A 7 -40.82 21.42 -7.13
C ALA A 7 -41.22 22.91 -7.06
N HIS A 8 -41.53 23.57 -8.18
CA HIS A 8 -41.83 25.00 -8.30
C HIS A 8 -40.76 25.90 -7.66
N VAL A 9 -39.47 25.67 -8.01
CA VAL A 9 -38.33 26.45 -7.54
C VAL A 9 -37.35 26.72 -8.68
N SER A 10 -36.36 27.61 -8.45
CA SER A 10 -35.29 27.86 -9.41
C SER A 10 -34.32 26.64 -9.50
N ARG A 11 -33.59 26.52 -10.63
CA ARG A 11 -32.53 25.53 -10.77
C ARG A 11 -31.44 25.69 -9.73
N THR A 12 -31.13 26.93 -9.38
CA THR A 12 -30.18 27.28 -8.31
C THR A 12 -30.63 26.74 -6.96
N THR A 13 -31.93 26.89 -6.62
CA THR A 13 -32.50 26.35 -5.39
C THR A 13 -32.39 24.82 -5.34
N VAL A 14 -32.67 24.14 -6.46
CA VAL A 14 -32.49 22.68 -6.59
C VAL A 14 -31.03 22.30 -6.35
N SER A 15 -30.10 23.00 -6.99
CA SER A 15 -28.66 22.77 -6.83
C SER A 15 -28.22 22.95 -5.37
N PHE A 16 -28.64 24.02 -4.71
CA PHE A 16 -28.30 24.28 -3.30
C PHE A 16 -28.81 23.19 -2.35
N ILE A 17 -30.04 22.69 -2.60
CA ILE A 17 -30.65 21.64 -1.77
C ILE A 17 -29.97 20.29 -2.01
N LEU A 18 -29.81 19.87 -3.26
CA LEU A 18 -29.27 18.57 -3.61
C LEU A 18 -27.76 18.44 -3.29
N ASN A 19 -27.02 19.56 -3.36
CA ASN A 19 -25.60 19.62 -3.01
C ASN A 19 -25.35 20.02 -1.55
N ASN A 20 -26.41 20.23 -0.77
CA ASN A 20 -26.34 20.62 0.66
C ASN A 20 -25.41 21.83 0.92
N VAL A 21 -25.52 22.88 0.07
CA VAL A 21 -24.63 24.05 0.13
C VAL A 21 -24.82 24.78 1.47
N PRO A 22 -23.75 24.98 2.28
CA PRO A 22 -23.85 25.65 3.57
C PRO A 22 -24.17 27.15 3.40
N GLY A 23 -24.80 27.76 4.45
CA GLY A 23 -25.05 29.20 4.48
C GLY A 23 -26.27 29.69 3.69
N VAL A 24 -26.98 28.80 2.99
CA VAL A 24 -28.20 29.15 2.25
C VAL A 24 -29.45 28.85 3.08
N SER A 25 -30.20 29.89 3.42
CA SER A 25 -31.48 29.76 4.16
C SER A 25 -32.58 29.26 3.22
N ILE A 26 -32.98 28.00 3.35
CA ILE A 26 -34.06 27.36 2.62
C ILE A 26 -35.00 26.66 3.57
N SER A 27 -36.31 26.96 3.46
CA SER A 27 -37.32 26.38 4.35
C SER A 27 -37.37 24.85 4.24
N ALA A 28 -37.67 24.17 5.36
CA ALA A 28 -37.83 22.73 5.41
C ALA A 28 -38.87 22.20 4.39
N ALA A 29 -39.96 22.97 4.21
CA ALA A 29 -41.00 22.63 3.22
C ALA A 29 -40.48 22.66 1.78
N THR A 30 -39.65 23.66 1.41
CA THR A 30 -39.03 23.76 0.10
C THR A 30 -38.03 22.64 -0.11
N ARG A 31 -37.18 22.34 0.89
CA ARG A 31 -36.23 21.22 0.88
C ARG A 31 -36.94 19.88 0.62
N LYS A 32 -38.04 19.63 1.35
CA LYS A 32 -38.82 18.41 1.17
C LYS A 32 -39.39 18.28 -0.24
N ARG A 33 -40.03 19.35 -0.78
CA ARG A 33 -40.57 19.33 -2.15
C ARG A 33 -39.52 18.99 -3.21
N VAL A 34 -38.32 19.55 -3.09
CA VAL A 34 -37.24 19.29 -4.04
C VAL A 34 -36.73 17.85 -3.94
N LEU A 35 -36.55 17.32 -2.72
CA LEU A 35 -36.14 15.93 -2.52
C LEU A 35 -37.19 14.94 -3.04
N ASP A 36 -38.48 15.20 -2.79
CA ASP A 36 -39.58 14.38 -3.29
C ASP A 36 -39.68 14.42 -4.81
N ALA A 37 -39.49 15.59 -5.42
CA ALA A 37 -39.45 15.76 -6.87
C ALA A 37 -38.26 15.03 -7.50
N ALA A 38 -37.05 15.13 -6.89
CA ALA A 38 -35.87 14.41 -7.37
C ALA A 38 -36.07 12.89 -7.30
N LYS A 39 -36.63 12.40 -6.19
CA LYS A 39 -36.97 10.97 -6.02
C LYS A 39 -37.99 10.49 -7.07
N LYS A 40 -39.06 11.26 -7.29
CA LYS A 40 -40.10 10.94 -8.27
C LYS A 40 -39.58 10.85 -9.71
N LEU A 41 -38.59 11.71 -10.05
CA LEU A 41 -37.97 11.76 -11.37
C LEU A 41 -36.74 10.86 -11.49
N ASN A 42 -36.41 10.10 -10.46
CA ASN A 42 -35.16 9.34 -10.36
C ASN A 42 -33.94 10.17 -10.75
N TYR A 43 -33.95 11.44 -10.32
CA TYR A 43 -32.90 12.40 -10.63
C TYR A 43 -31.79 12.33 -9.59
N PHE A 44 -30.58 12.07 -10.06
CA PHE A 44 -29.37 12.16 -9.26
C PHE A 44 -28.57 13.40 -9.69
N PRO A 45 -28.00 14.18 -8.76
CA PRO A 45 -27.10 15.27 -9.10
C PRO A 45 -25.98 14.79 -10.01
N ASN A 46 -25.74 15.51 -11.10
CA ASN A 46 -24.64 15.18 -11.98
C ASN A 46 -23.30 15.48 -11.28
N VAL A 47 -22.46 14.45 -11.07
CA VAL A 47 -21.15 14.57 -10.45
C VAL A 47 -20.28 15.60 -11.20
N ALA A 48 -20.34 15.66 -12.53
CA ALA A 48 -19.63 16.66 -13.34
C ALA A 48 -20.09 18.09 -13.02
N GLY A 49 -21.39 18.30 -12.78
CA GLY A 49 -21.91 19.61 -12.36
C GLY A 49 -21.46 20.00 -10.94
N LYS A 50 -21.38 19.05 -10.02
CA LYS A 50 -20.85 19.27 -8.68
C LYS A 50 -19.36 19.63 -8.72
N LYS A 51 -18.58 18.89 -9.51
CA LYS A 51 -17.14 19.14 -9.76
C LYS A 51 -16.89 20.54 -10.34
N LEU A 52 -17.70 20.96 -11.30
CA LEU A 52 -17.56 22.28 -11.94
C LEU A 52 -17.78 23.43 -10.95
N VAL A 53 -18.70 23.26 -9.98
CA VAL A 53 -19.04 24.28 -8.99
C VAL A 53 -18.07 24.28 -7.81
N SER A 54 -17.66 23.12 -7.33
CA SER A 54 -16.78 22.98 -6.15
C SER A 54 -15.30 23.03 -6.49
N GLY A 55 -14.90 22.80 -7.75
CA GLY A 55 -13.52 22.60 -8.16
C GLY A 55 -12.89 21.29 -7.66
N LYS A 56 -13.66 20.45 -6.94
CA LYS A 56 -13.19 19.18 -6.34
C LYS A 56 -13.80 17.98 -7.05
N SER A 57 -12.99 16.94 -7.25
CA SER A 57 -13.44 15.66 -7.84
C SER A 57 -14.10 14.74 -6.80
N TYR A 58 -13.85 14.94 -5.51
CA TYR A 58 -14.17 14.03 -4.42
C TYR A 58 -13.65 12.61 -4.70
N THR A 59 -12.47 12.53 -5.28
CA THR A 59 -11.80 11.28 -5.64
C THR A 59 -10.36 11.35 -5.18
N ILE A 60 -9.86 10.31 -4.56
CA ILE A 60 -8.44 10.13 -4.27
C ILE A 60 -7.85 9.11 -5.24
N GLY A 61 -6.60 9.34 -5.67
CA GLY A 61 -5.86 8.41 -6.51
C GLY A 61 -5.08 7.43 -5.65
N LEU A 62 -5.40 6.14 -5.69
CA LEU A 62 -4.53 5.10 -5.15
C LEU A 62 -3.55 4.68 -6.25
N VAL A 63 -2.33 5.18 -6.16
CA VAL A 63 -1.25 4.93 -7.12
C VAL A 63 -0.40 3.77 -6.63
N LEU A 64 -0.30 2.73 -7.44
CA LEU A 64 0.50 1.54 -7.16
C LEU A 64 1.69 1.49 -8.13
N CYS A 65 2.91 1.70 -7.60
CA CYS A 65 4.15 1.68 -8.39
C CYS A 65 4.61 0.25 -8.68
N GLN A 66 3.72 -0.49 -9.34
CA GLN A 66 3.89 -1.90 -9.73
C GLN A 66 3.19 -2.12 -11.07
N SER A 67 3.66 -3.10 -11.86
CA SER A 67 2.96 -3.50 -13.08
C SER A 67 1.58 -4.07 -12.75
N PRO A 68 0.62 -4.02 -13.69
CA PRO A 68 -0.68 -4.67 -13.48
C PRO A 68 -0.56 -6.15 -13.09
N GLU A 69 0.35 -6.89 -13.70
CA GLU A 69 0.58 -8.30 -13.37
C GLU A 69 1.00 -8.50 -11.91
N GLN A 70 1.92 -7.67 -11.41
CA GLN A 70 2.34 -7.71 -10.01
C GLN A 70 1.19 -7.41 -9.06
N ILE A 71 0.37 -6.39 -9.37
CA ILE A 71 -0.78 -5.99 -8.55
C ILE A 71 -1.82 -7.11 -8.44
N TYR A 72 -2.13 -7.76 -9.55
CA TYR A 72 -3.15 -8.82 -9.56
C TYR A 72 -2.69 -10.13 -8.91
N THR A 73 -1.38 -10.34 -8.78
CA THR A 73 -0.82 -11.50 -8.07
C THR A 73 -0.49 -11.24 -6.61
N ASP A 74 -0.49 -9.97 -6.19
CA ASP A 74 -0.18 -9.57 -4.82
C ASP A 74 -1.39 -9.74 -3.90
N ALA A 75 -1.32 -10.67 -2.96
CA ALA A 75 -2.38 -10.93 -1.99
C ALA A 75 -2.42 -9.92 -0.82
N PHE A 76 -1.43 -9.03 -0.68
CA PHE A 76 -1.39 -7.97 0.32
C PHE A 76 -2.26 -6.77 -0.08
N LEU A 77 -2.16 -6.35 -1.33
CA LEU A 77 -2.83 -5.15 -1.85
C LEU A 77 -4.36 -5.13 -1.71
N PRO A 78 -5.10 -6.23 -1.89
CA PRO A 78 -6.56 -6.23 -1.71
C PRO A 78 -7.01 -5.74 -0.34
N GLN A 79 -6.27 -6.04 0.73
CA GLN A 79 -6.57 -5.56 2.08
C GLN A 79 -6.30 -4.05 2.23
N VAL A 80 -5.22 -3.56 1.61
CA VAL A 80 -4.92 -2.12 1.55
C VAL A 80 -6.03 -1.37 0.80
N ILE A 81 -6.40 -1.86 -0.38
CA ILE A 81 -7.47 -1.27 -1.20
C ILE A 81 -8.77 -1.19 -0.41
N LEU A 82 -9.15 -2.27 0.27
CA LEU A 82 -10.35 -2.29 1.12
C LEU A 82 -10.30 -1.22 2.22
N GLY A 83 -9.15 -1.05 2.87
CA GLY A 83 -8.96 -0.02 3.89
C GLY A 83 -9.13 1.40 3.32
N VAL A 84 -8.50 1.69 2.18
CA VAL A 84 -8.61 2.98 1.49
C VAL A 84 -10.05 3.25 1.05
N GLU A 85 -10.72 2.27 0.46
CA GLU A 85 -12.11 2.40 0.00
C GLU A 85 -13.07 2.70 1.15
N GLN A 86 -12.92 2.00 2.27
CA GLN A 86 -13.79 2.23 3.43
C GLN A 86 -13.55 3.61 4.04
N ALA A 87 -12.29 4.07 4.16
CA ALA A 87 -11.97 5.42 4.63
C ALA A 87 -12.55 6.49 3.70
N ALA A 88 -12.39 6.32 2.38
CA ALA A 88 -12.92 7.23 1.38
C ALA A 88 -14.46 7.29 1.42
N MET A 89 -15.13 6.14 1.48
CA MET A 89 -16.59 6.05 1.52
C MET A 89 -17.18 6.79 2.73
N GLN A 90 -16.57 6.67 3.91
CA GLN A 90 -17.04 7.36 5.12
C GLN A 90 -16.98 8.90 4.99
N GLN A 91 -16.03 9.40 4.20
CA GLN A 91 -15.83 10.83 3.97
C GLN A 91 -16.50 11.34 2.68
N GLY A 92 -17.26 10.48 1.97
CA GLY A 92 -17.93 10.84 0.72
C GLY A 92 -17.00 11.01 -0.48
N PHE A 93 -15.83 10.36 -0.44
CA PHE A 93 -14.87 10.28 -1.53
C PHE A 93 -14.97 8.95 -2.28
N HIS A 94 -14.46 8.93 -3.50
CA HIS A 94 -14.23 7.74 -4.32
C HIS A 94 -12.74 7.44 -4.41
N VAL A 95 -12.40 6.21 -4.80
CA VAL A 95 -11.02 5.77 -5.04
C VAL A 95 -10.83 5.49 -6.52
N LEU A 96 -9.82 6.08 -7.13
CA LEU A 96 -9.35 5.76 -8.47
C LEU A 96 -8.05 4.96 -8.35
N LEU A 97 -8.12 3.66 -8.65
CA LEU A 97 -6.93 2.81 -8.68
C LEU A 97 -6.12 3.07 -9.95
N LYS A 98 -4.83 3.37 -9.79
CA LYS A 98 -3.91 3.64 -10.90
C LYS A 98 -2.63 2.80 -10.77
N PRO A 99 -2.51 1.70 -11.49
CA PRO A 99 -1.23 1.05 -11.72
C PRO A 99 -0.30 1.97 -12.51
N VAL A 100 0.96 2.01 -12.12
CA VAL A 100 1.99 2.81 -12.79
C VAL A 100 3.21 1.92 -13.04
N ASP A 101 3.66 1.87 -14.29
CA ASP A 101 4.94 1.25 -14.60
C ASP A 101 6.03 1.97 -13.81
N PRO A 102 6.85 1.28 -13.02
CA PRO A 102 7.94 1.89 -12.26
C PRO A 102 8.92 2.72 -13.12
N ASN A 103 8.95 2.46 -14.44
CA ASN A 103 9.78 3.20 -15.39
C ASN A 103 9.06 4.42 -16.02
N ASP A 104 7.73 4.55 -15.85
CA ASP A 104 6.92 5.69 -16.30
C ASP A 104 6.21 6.38 -15.12
N THR A 105 6.97 7.07 -14.30
CA THR A 105 6.45 7.78 -13.14
C THR A 105 5.63 9.02 -13.49
N GLY A 106 5.71 9.54 -14.73
CA GLY A 106 4.92 10.68 -15.19
C GLY A 106 3.42 10.40 -15.33
N GLY A 107 3.02 9.13 -15.43
CA GLY A 107 1.63 8.75 -15.71
C GLY A 107 0.62 9.13 -14.64
N TYR A 108 0.99 9.16 -13.36
CA TYR A 108 0.09 9.54 -12.29
C TYR A 108 -0.01 11.06 -12.05
N ALA A 109 0.99 11.84 -12.44
CA ALA A 109 0.93 13.29 -12.33
C ALA A 109 -0.24 13.88 -13.14
N ARG A 110 -0.59 13.27 -14.26
CA ARG A 110 -1.76 13.67 -15.08
C ARG A 110 -3.08 13.53 -14.32
N LEU A 111 -3.21 12.62 -13.37
CA LEU A 111 -4.43 12.50 -12.55
C LEU A 111 -4.74 13.79 -11.80
N ILE A 112 -3.71 14.51 -11.36
CA ILE A 112 -3.83 15.81 -10.69
C ILE A 112 -4.07 16.93 -11.70
N THR A 113 -3.22 17.05 -12.75
CA THR A 113 -3.30 18.16 -13.72
C THR A 113 -4.60 18.16 -14.52
N GLU A 114 -5.19 16.99 -14.75
CA GLU A 114 -6.48 16.82 -15.42
C GLU A 114 -7.67 16.82 -14.43
N ASN A 115 -7.41 17.12 -13.15
CA ASN A 115 -8.42 17.13 -12.09
C ASN A 115 -9.22 15.82 -11.96
N HIS A 116 -8.61 14.67 -12.24
CA HIS A 116 -9.25 13.36 -12.02
C HIS A 116 -9.37 13.03 -10.53
N VAL A 117 -8.37 13.46 -9.74
CA VAL A 117 -8.31 13.23 -8.28
C VAL A 117 -7.92 14.50 -7.54
N ASP A 118 -8.27 14.61 -6.26
CA ASP A 118 -7.98 15.74 -5.40
C ASP A 118 -6.67 15.55 -4.61
N GLY A 119 -6.12 14.34 -4.59
CA GLY A 119 -4.87 13.97 -3.95
C GLY A 119 -4.48 12.53 -4.27
N ILE A 120 -3.25 12.15 -3.88
CA ILE A 120 -2.65 10.87 -4.23
C ILE A 120 -2.21 10.12 -2.97
N PHE A 121 -2.65 8.86 -2.82
CA PHE A 121 -2.06 7.88 -1.93
C PHE A 121 -1.17 6.95 -2.74
N LEU A 122 0.15 7.08 -2.59
CA LEU A 122 1.13 6.37 -3.41
C LEU A 122 1.77 5.24 -2.61
N SER A 123 1.66 4.02 -3.14
CA SER A 123 2.30 2.82 -2.61
C SER A 123 3.59 2.50 -3.35
N GLY A 124 4.63 2.14 -2.60
CA GLY A 124 5.93 1.78 -3.15
C GLY A 124 6.74 3.00 -3.63
N PRO A 125 7.01 3.99 -2.74
CA PRO A 125 7.82 5.13 -3.11
C PRO A 125 9.24 4.73 -3.48
N ARG A 126 9.81 5.40 -4.49
CA ARG A 126 11.17 5.24 -4.95
C ARG A 126 11.97 6.51 -4.73
N GLN A 127 13.28 6.37 -4.48
CA GLN A 127 14.15 7.53 -4.24
C GLN A 127 14.35 8.41 -5.48
N ASP A 128 14.21 7.83 -6.67
CA ASP A 128 14.44 8.50 -7.95
C ASP A 128 13.18 9.06 -8.61
N ASP A 129 12.02 9.04 -7.91
CA ASP A 129 10.74 9.52 -8.45
C ASP A 129 10.68 11.05 -8.51
N LYS A 130 11.10 11.59 -9.66
CA LYS A 130 11.08 13.05 -9.90
C LYS A 130 9.66 13.61 -9.96
N ALA A 131 8.70 12.85 -10.51
CA ALA A 131 7.32 13.33 -10.63
C ALA A 131 6.67 13.50 -9.26
N LEU A 132 6.96 12.59 -8.31
CA LEU A 132 6.53 12.71 -6.92
C LEU A 132 7.07 13.99 -6.28
N MET A 133 8.35 14.28 -6.46
CA MET A 133 9.00 15.48 -5.91
C MET A 133 8.47 16.76 -6.55
N ASP A 134 8.12 16.73 -7.83
CA ASP A 134 7.51 17.88 -8.53
C ASP A 134 6.10 18.17 -8.01
N LEU A 135 5.27 17.15 -7.81
CA LEU A 135 3.94 17.29 -7.21
C LEU A 135 4.02 17.79 -5.78
N HIS A 136 4.97 17.28 -4.99
CA HIS A 136 5.16 17.72 -3.62
C HIS A 136 5.55 19.22 -3.56
N ARG A 137 6.46 19.68 -4.41
CA ARG A 137 6.82 21.11 -4.53
C ARG A 137 5.63 22.00 -4.93
N GLN A 138 4.69 21.46 -5.69
CA GLN A 138 3.44 22.13 -6.06
C GLN A 138 2.39 22.08 -4.93
N ARG A 139 2.71 21.50 -3.77
CA ARG A 139 1.80 21.34 -2.62
C ARG A 139 0.53 20.53 -2.93
N VAL A 140 0.64 19.59 -3.85
CA VAL A 140 -0.42 18.61 -4.10
C VAL A 140 -0.60 17.76 -2.84
N PRO A 141 -1.84 17.47 -2.40
CA PRO A 141 -2.09 16.54 -1.31
C PRO A 141 -1.56 15.15 -1.65
N ILE A 142 -0.53 14.70 -0.91
CA ILE A 142 0.12 13.41 -1.10
C ILE A 142 0.21 12.71 0.25
N MET A 143 -0.06 11.41 0.25
CA MET A 143 0.23 10.47 1.33
C MET A 143 1.03 9.31 0.75
N LEU A 144 2.05 8.84 1.44
CA LEU A 144 2.80 7.66 1.03
C LEU A 144 2.37 6.43 1.83
N MET A 145 2.33 5.28 1.20
CA MET A 145 2.45 3.98 1.87
C MET A 145 3.89 3.52 1.69
N GLY A 146 4.68 3.68 2.74
CA GLY A 146 6.14 3.60 2.72
C GLY A 146 6.80 4.96 2.99
N GLN A 147 8.05 4.96 3.37
CA GLN A 147 8.80 6.16 3.74
C GLN A 147 9.73 6.59 2.60
N LEU A 148 9.80 7.89 2.34
CA LEU A 148 10.80 8.46 1.46
C LEU A 148 11.78 9.31 2.31
N PRO A 149 13.02 8.85 2.52
CA PRO A 149 14.00 9.57 3.31
C PRO A 149 14.25 10.98 2.76
N ASP A 150 14.65 11.89 3.64
CA ASP A 150 15.02 13.28 3.32
C ASP A 150 13.87 14.11 2.71
N THR A 151 12.61 13.73 2.99
CA THR A 151 11.41 14.49 2.61
C THR A 151 10.47 14.67 3.80
N ASP A 152 9.63 15.70 3.72
CA ASP A 152 8.54 15.96 4.65
C ASP A 152 7.17 15.47 4.11
N ILE A 153 7.18 14.63 3.06
CA ILE A 153 5.95 14.02 2.54
C ILE A 153 5.37 13.09 3.60
N PRO A 154 4.11 13.31 4.02
CA PRO A 154 3.49 12.47 5.03
C PRO A 154 3.31 11.03 4.57
N PHE A 155 3.41 10.09 5.52
CA PHE A 155 3.35 8.67 5.22
C PHE A 155 2.57 7.86 6.27
N VAL A 156 2.10 6.71 5.86
CA VAL A 156 1.67 5.61 6.73
C VAL A 156 2.51 4.38 6.38
N ASP A 157 3.14 3.78 7.38
CA ASP A 157 4.04 2.63 7.18
C ASP A 157 4.12 1.80 8.47
N VAL A 158 4.97 0.77 8.45
CA VAL A 158 5.50 0.07 9.62
C VAL A 158 7.00 0.35 9.73
N ASP A 159 7.61 0.09 10.88
CA ASP A 159 9.07 0.01 10.95
C ASP A 159 9.55 -1.28 10.27
N ALA A 160 9.71 -1.22 8.94
CA ALA A 160 10.13 -2.36 8.14
C ALA A 160 11.56 -2.83 8.48
N THR A 161 12.41 -1.93 9.00
CA THR A 161 13.74 -2.28 9.49
C THR A 161 13.64 -3.12 10.76
N ALA A 162 12.83 -2.69 11.73
CA ALA A 162 12.61 -3.45 12.95
C ALA A 162 11.89 -4.79 12.67
N GLY A 163 10.90 -4.81 11.79
CA GLY A 163 10.23 -6.05 11.38
C GLY A 163 11.20 -7.06 10.76
N ALA A 164 12.07 -6.64 9.85
CA ALA A 164 13.08 -7.51 9.25
C ALA A 164 14.13 -7.96 10.30
N GLU A 165 14.51 -7.08 11.23
CA GLU A 165 15.39 -7.46 12.35
C GLU A 165 14.74 -8.54 13.21
N LEU A 166 13.42 -8.47 13.52
CA LEU A 166 12.69 -9.51 14.25
C LEU A 166 12.70 -10.84 13.50
N ALA A 167 12.42 -10.83 12.19
CA ALA A 167 12.42 -12.03 11.36
C ALA A 167 13.78 -12.75 11.39
N VAL A 168 14.86 -12.00 11.23
CA VAL A 168 16.21 -12.55 11.19
C VAL A 168 16.68 -13.00 12.59
N ASN A 169 16.37 -12.23 13.65
CA ASN A 169 16.66 -12.62 15.02
C ASN A 169 15.99 -13.95 15.39
N HIS A 170 14.74 -14.16 14.96
CA HIS A 170 14.06 -15.43 15.15
C HIS A 170 14.84 -16.63 14.56
N LEU A 171 15.41 -16.47 13.36
CA LEU A 171 16.25 -17.50 12.75
C LEU A 171 17.56 -17.70 13.52
N ILE A 172 18.17 -16.61 13.99
CA ILE A 172 19.40 -16.66 14.81
C ILE A 172 19.16 -17.38 16.13
N GLU A 173 18.06 -17.09 16.81
CA GLU A 173 17.64 -17.74 18.07
C GLU A 173 17.37 -19.24 17.89
N ARG A 174 17.02 -19.69 16.67
CA ARG A 174 16.90 -21.09 16.28
C ARG A 174 18.24 -21.76 15.93
N GLY A 175 19.36 -21.05 16.06
CA GLY A 175 20.71 -21.56 15.87
C GLY A 175 21.25 -21.42 14.45
N HIS A 176 20.53 -20.75 13.55
CA HIS A 176 21.03 -20.53 12.18
C HIS A 176 22.11 -19.46 12.16
N GLN A 177 23.29 -19.79 11.59
CA GLN A 177 24.42 -18.88 11.43
C GLN A 177 24.66 -18.45 9.98
N CYS A 178 24.17 -19.24 9.03
CA CYS A 178 24.25 -18.96 7.60
C CYS A 178 22.83 -18.69 7.10
N ILE A 179 22.46 -17.41 7.04
CA ILE A 179 21.10 -16.96 6.71
C ILE A 179 21.13 -16.19 5.41
N GLY A 180 20.31 -16.61 4.44
CA GLY A 180 20.10 -15.90 3.19
C GLY A 180 18.99 -14.85 3.30
N MET A 181 18.91 -13.97 2.29
CA MET A 181 17.81 -13.03 2.12
C MET A 181 17.36 -12.98 0.67
N ILE A 182 16.04 -12.91 0.46
CA ILE A 182 15.44 -12.52 -0.83
C ILE A 182 14.64 -11.25 -0.58
N THR A 183 14.90 -10.19 -1.35
CA THR A 183 14.17 -8.92 -1.20
C THR A 183 12.74 -9.04 -1.75
N ASN A 184 11.85 -8.13 -1.34
CA ASN A 184 10.49 -8.04 -1.90
C ASN A 184 10.49 -7.42 -3.31
N ALA A 185 11.42 -6.49 -3.56
CA ALA A 185 11.53 -5.68 -4.76
C ALA A 185 13.00 -5.35 -5.05
N PRO A 186 13.32 -4.78 -6.22
CA PRO A 186 14.62 -4.15 -6.49
C PRO A 186 14.98 -3.09 -5.44
N LEU A 187 16.28 -2.85 -5.26
CA LEU A 187 16.77 -2.00 -4.17
C LEU A 187 16.57 -0.48 -4.40
N ASP A 188 15.96 -0.06 -5.48
CA ASP A 188 15.49 1.30 -5.70
C ASP A 188 14.17 1.61 -4.94
N TYR A 189 13.45 0.56 -4.51
CA TYR A 189 12.32 0.71 -3.59
C TYR A 189 12.79 0.86 -2.14
N THR A 190 12.24 1.86 -1.44
CA THR A 190 12.63 2.15 -0.05
C THR A 190 12.30 0.99 0.90
N SER A 191 11.20 0.28 0.68
CA SER A 191 10.83 -0.90 1.47
C SER A 191 11.86 -2.02 1.38
N ALA A 192 12.43 -2.27 0.19
CA ALA A 192 13.47 -3.28 0.01
C ALA A 192 14.77 -2.90 0.73
N GLN A 193 15.13 -1.61 0.70
CA GLN A 193 16.29 -1.10 1.42
C GLN A 193 16.10 -1.22 2.94
N GLN A 194 14.94 -0.83 3.47
CA GLN A 194 14.65 -0.92 4.91
C GLN A 194 14.71 -2.36 5.42
N ARG A 195 14.06 -3.31 4.71
CA ARG A 195 14.07 -4.73 5.08
C ARG A 195 15.48 -5.32 4.99
N ARG A 196 16.27 -4.95 3.98
CA ARG A 196 17.69 -5.32 3.90
C ARG A 196 18.52 -4.72 5.06
N ASN A 197 18.25 -3.49 5.43
CA ASN A 197 18.96 -2.85 6.55
C ASN A 197 18.68 -3.57 7.88
N GLY A 198 17.43 -4.02 8.11
CA GLY A 198 17.05 -4.85 9.25
C GLY A 198 17.77 -6.18 9.27
N TYR A 199 17.85 -6.88 8.12
CA TYR A 199 18.63 -8.10 7.97
C TYR A 199 20.11 -7.88 8.36
N TRP A 200 20.76 -6.85 7.81
CA TRP A 200 22.14 -6.52 8.17
C TRP A 200 22.31 -6.15 9.65
N LYS A 201 21.33 -5.46 10.21
CA LYS A 201 21.35 -5.04 11.63
C LYS A 201 21.33 -6.24 12.56
N ALA A 202 20.46 -7.23 12.29
CA ALA A 202 20.38 -8.47 13.06
C ALA A 202 21.69 -9.29 12.99
N LEU A 203 22.24 -9.50 11.78
CA LEU A 203 23.49 -10.23 11.61
C LEU A 203 24.65 -9.56 12.35
N ARG A 204 24.78 -8.23 12.25
CA ARG A 204 25.83 -7.47 12.96
C ARG A 204 25.72 -7.60 14.48
N LYS A 205 24.50 -7.51 15.05
CA LYS A 205 24.29 -7.68 16.48
C LYS A 205 24.70 -9.06 16.96
N ALA A 206 24.41 -10.08 16.17
CA ALA A 206 24.79 -11.46 16.46
C ALA A 206 26.23 -11.81 16.10
N LYS A 207 27.01 -10.87 15.57
CA LYS A 207 28.39 -11.05 15.07
C LYS A 207 28.50 -12.15 14.00
N LEU A 208 27.45 -12.34 13.20
CA LEU A 208 27.43 -13.25 12.09
C LEU A 208 27.99 -12.60 10.80
N PRO A 209 28.58 -13.41 9.90
CA PRO A 209 29.18 -12.88 8.67
C PRO A 209 28.11 -12.27 7.76
N ALA A 210 28.37 -11.03 7.35
CA ALA A 210 27.54 -10.30 6.40
C ALA A 210 28.08 -10.53 4.96
N ASN A 211 27.51 -11.44 4.20
CA ASN A 211 27.94 -11.74 2.85
C ASN A 211 26.88 -11.27 1.83
N LYS A 212 27.28 -10.35 0.94
CA LYS A 212 26.39 -9.84 -0.12
C LYS A 212 25.89 -10.95 -1.08
N ALA A 213 26.67 -12.03 -1.24
CA ALA A 213 26.25 -13.18 -2.07
C ALA A 213 24.98 -13.86 -1.55
N PHE A 214 24.70 -13.72 -0.25
CA PHE A 214 23.48 -14.27 0.40
C PHE A 214 22.22 -13.43 0.18
N ILE A 215 22.33 -12.28 -0.49
CA ILE A 215 21.17 -11.46 -0.84
C ILE A 215 20.86 -11.65 -2.32
N LYS A 216 19.61 -11.99 -2.62
CA LYS A 216 19.06 -12.05 -3.97
C LYS A 216 17.85 -11.12 -4.08
N GLU A 217 17.61 -10.61 -5.28
CA GLU A 217 16.50 -9.70 -5.52
C GLU A 217 15.26 -10.47 -5.94
N GLY A 218 14.14 -10.18 -5.25
CA GLY A 218 12.79 -10.49 -5.68
C GLY A 218 12.16 -9.29 -6.42
N ASN A 219 10.95 -9.49 -6.95
CA ASN A 219 10.23 -8.44 -7.66
C ASN A 219 8.70 -8.66 -7.56
N TYR A 220 8.17 -8.70 -6.34
CA TYR A 220 6.74 -8.81 -6.03
C TYR A 220 5.99 -10.00 -6.66
N THR A 221 6.69 -10.99 -7.24
CA THR A 221 6.06 -12.15 -7.89
C THR A 221 6.61 -13.47 -7.37
N PRO A 222 5.81 -14.55 -7.36
CA PRO A 222 6.32 -15.89 -7.07
C PRO A 222 7.45 -16.32 -8.02
N ALA A 223 7.37 -15.99 -9.30
CA ALA A 223 8.39 -16.32 -10.28
C ALA A 223 9.76 -15.72 -9.92
N SER A 224 9.78 -14.45 -9.48
CA SER A 224 11.02 -13.81 -9.03
C SER A 224 11.61 -14.48 -7.79
N GLY A 225 10.75 -14.91 -6.86
CA GLY A 225 11.16 -15.65 -5.67
C GLY A 225 11.75 -17.02 -6.00
N PHE A 226 11.18 -17.71 -6.97
CA PHE A 226 11.68 -19.00 -7.46
C PHE A 226 13.10 -18.88 -8.04
N GLU A 227 13.32 -17.94 -8.95
CA GLU A 227 14.64 -17.74 -9.57
C GLU A 227 15.67 -17.22 -8.56
N ALA A 228 15.28 -16.30 -7.68
CA ALA A 228 16.14 -15.81 -6.60
C ALA A 228 16.58 -16.94 -5.66
N MET A 229 15.67 -17.84 -5.28
CA MET A 229 15.99 -18.98 -4.44
C MET A 229 16.89 -19.99 -5.14
N LYS A 230 16.64 -20.32 -6.40
CA LYS A 230 17.55 -21.17 -7.19
C LYS A 230 18.98 -20.62 -7.21
N SER A 231 19.12 -19.32 -7.41
CA SER A 231 20.42 -18.64 -7.35
C SER A 231 21.03 -18.67 -5.95
N LEU A 232 20.22 -18.55 -4.89
CA LEU A 232 20.68 -18.59 -3.49
C LEU A 232 21.18 -19.99 -3.10
N LEU A 233 20.53 -21.05 -3.59
CA LEU A 233 20.90 -22.45 -3.32
C LEU A 233 22.26 -22.84 -3.93
N GLN A 234 22.78 -22.09 -4.91
CA GLN A 234 24.10 -22.30 -5.51
C GLN A 234 25.24 -21.64 -4.73
N VAL A 235 24.93 -20.81 -3.73
CA VAL A 235 25.96 -20.12 -2.95
C VAL A 235 26.66 -21.09 -2.00
N THR A 236 27.98 -20.94 -1.86
CA THR A 236 28.78 -21.76 -0.95
C THR A 236 29.40 -20.87 0.16
N PRO A 237 29.24 -21.22 1.46
CA PRO A 237 28.39 -22.29 1.96
C PRO A 237 26.90 -22.00 1.72
N ARG A 238 26.10 -23.06 1.53
CA ARG A 238 24.65 -22.90 1.35
C ARG A 238 24.01 -22.42 2.64
N PRO A 239 23.14 -21.38 2.61
CA PRO A 239 22.34 -20.98 3.76
C PRO A 239 21.49 -22.11 4.31
N THR A 240 21.32 -22.15 5.64
CA THR A 240 20.43 -23.10 6.34
C THR A 240 19.08 -22.48 6.68
N ALA A 241 18.96 -21.18 6.49
CA ALA A 241 17.72 -20.43 6.67
C ALA A 241 17.68 -19.27 5.67
N VAL A 242 16.48 -18.78 5.37
CA VAL A 242 16.28 -17.63 4.51
C VAL A 242 15.17 -16.72 5.06
N PHE A 243 15.46 -15.43 5.10
CA PHE A 243 14.47 -14.38 5.26
C PHE A 243 14.01 -13.91 3.88
N ILE A 244 12.73 -14.05 3.59
CA ILE A 244 12.12 -13.65 2.31
C ILE A 244 11.23 -12.45 2.60
N ALA A 245 11.63 -11.31 2.10
CA ALA A 245 11.05 -10.03 2.45
C ALA A 245 9.66 -9.76 1.79
N SER A 246 8.94 -10.79 1.38
CA SER A 246 7.51 -10.77 0.99
C SER A 246 6.98 -12.19 0.94
N ASP A 247 5.77 -12.40 1.44
CA ASP A 247 5.11 -13.70 1.41
C ASP A 247 4.76 -14.14 -0.01
N VAL A 248 4.43 -13.21 -0.91
CA VAL A 248 4.19 -13.52 -2.33
C VAL A 248 5.45 -14.05 -3.00
N VAL A 249 6.60 -13.44 -2.71
CA VAL A 249 7.91 -13.92 -3.19
C VAL A 249 8.24 -15.27 -2.55
N ALA A 250 7.85 -15.49 -1.29
CA ALA A 250 8.09 -16.74 -0.58
C ALA A 250 7.36 -17.94 -1.22
N ILE A 251 6.23 -17.75 -1.90
CA ILE A 251 5.54 -18.84 -2.64
C ILE A 251 6.52 -19.54 -3.61
N GLY A 252 7.15 -18.75 -4.46
CA GLY A 252 8.08 -19.28 -5.46
C GLY A 252 9.37 -19.81 -4.83
N ALA A 253 9.89 -19.15 -3.82
CA ALA A 253 11.09 -19.59 -3.10
C ALA A 253 10.87 -20.95 -2.41
N ILE A 254 9.73 -21.17 -1.78
CA ILE A 254 9.34 -22.46 -1.17
C ILE A 254 9.28 -23.55 -2.23
N LEU A 255 8.72 -23.27 -3.39
CA LEU A 255 8.69 -24.21 -4.51
C LEU A 255 10.11 -24.60 -4.95
N ALA A 256 11.01 -23.63 -5.13
CA ALA A 256 12.40 -23.89 -5.52
C ALA A 256 13.17 -24.73 -4.46
N ILE A 257 12.92 -24.50 -3.16
CA ILE A 257 13.48 -25.31 -2.08
C ILE A 257 13.01 -26.77 -2.21
N LYS A 258 11.70 -26.98 -2.42
CA LYS A 258 11.12 -28.32 -2.59
C LYS A 258 11.62 -29.04 -3.83
N GLU A 259 11.73 -28.34 -4.97
CA GLU A 259 12.29 -28.91 -6.21
C GLU A 259 13.77 -29.31 -6.07
N ALA A 260 14.51 -28.60 -5.20
CA ALA A 260 15.87 -29.00 -4.85
C ALA A 260 15.95 -30.21 -3.89
N GLY A 261 14.81 -30.81 -3.54
CA GLY A 261 14.72 -31.95 -2.64
C GLY A 261 14.93 -31.61 -1.16
N LEU A 262 14.89 -30.32 -0.80
CA LEU A 262 15.09 -29.85 0.58
C LEU A 262 13.77 -29.74 1.33
N ARG A 263 13.81 -30.09 2.60
CA ARG A 263 12.63 -30.03 3.50
C ARG A 263 12.63 -28.75 4.30
N ILE A 264 11.48 -28.13 4.39
CA ILE A 264 11.24 -26.97 5.24
C ILE A 264 10.53 -27.47 6.52
N PRO A 265 10.99 -27.10 7.71
CA PRO A 265 12.16 -26.25 8.02
C PRO A 265 13.48 -27.03 8.15
N ARG A 266 13.46 -28.36 8.09
CA ARG A 266 14.58 -29.23 8.51
C ARG A 266 15.91 -28.94 7.81
N ASP A 267 15.87 -28.77 6.46
CA ASP A 267 17.05 -28.55 5.64
C ASP A 267 17.22 -27.05 5.29
N MET A 268 16.11 -26.29 5.34
CA MET A 268 16.04 -24.84 5.09
C MET A 268 14.88 -24.24 5.87
N ALA A 269 15.15 -23.44 6.90
CA ALA A 269 14.14 -22.65 7.59
C ALA A 269 13.74 -21.41 6.77
N VAL A 270 12.45 -21.05 6.79
CA VAL A 270 11.92 -19.92 6.00
C VAL A 270 11.13 -19.00 6.89
N VAL A 271 11.41 -17.69 6.79
CA VAL A 271 10.59 -16.62 7.39
C VAL A 271 10.22 -15.63 6.31
N GLY A 272 8.92 -15.30 6.21
CA GLY A 272 8.35 -14.36 5.28
C GLY A 272 8.18 -12.95 5.87
N PHE A 273 7.40 -12.14 5.14
CA PHE A 273 7.03 -10.78 5.52
C PHE A 273 5.73 -10.42 4.81
N ASP A 274 4.76 -9.83 5.49
CA ASP A 274 3.46 -9.28 5.13
C ASP A 274 2.29 -9.96 5.87
N ASP A 275 2.37 -11.26 6.20
CA ASP A 275 1.30 -12.11 6.77
C ASP A 275 0.03 -12.09 5.93
N ILE A 276 0.19 -12.37 4.63
CA ILE A 276 -0.95 -12.47 3.72
C ILE A 276 -1.89 -13.61 4.16
N PRO A 277 -3.20 -13.56 3.84
CA PRO A 277 -4.16 -14.58 4.26
C PRO A 277 -3.78 -16.01 3.87
N LEU A 278 -3.01 -16.18 2.81
CA LEU A 278 -2.56 -17.50 2.35
C LEU A 278 -1.37 -18.06 3.17
N ALA A 279 -0.67 -17.23 3.96
CA ALA A 279 0.55 -17.65 4.67
C ALA A 279 0.30 -18.80 5.66
N GLU A 280 -0.88 -18.87 6.26
CA GLU A 280 -1.26 -19.97 7.16
C GLU A 280 -1.59 -21.30 6.44
N PHE A 281 -1.85 -21.24 5.11
CA PHE A 281 -2.19 -22.39 4.27
C PHE A 281 -1.02 -22.86 3.40
N TYR A 282 0.16 -22.26 3.53
CA TYR A 282 1.37 -22.76 2.87
C TYR A 282 1.74 -24.13 3.41
N ASP A 283 2.53 -24.86 2.65
CA ASP A 283 3.06 -26.15 3.08
C ASP A 283 4.60 -26.10 3.15
N PRO A 284 5.15 -26.01 4.38
CA PRO A 284 4.47 -25.82 5.68
C PRO A 284 3.94 -24.39 5.86
N PRO A 285 2.99 -24.17 6.84
CA PRO A 285 2.51 -22.85 7.19
C PRO A 285 3.65 -21.87 7.49
N LEU A 286 3.59 -20.68 6.87
CA LEU A 286 4.70 -19.74 6.82
C LEU A 286 4.79 -18.87 8.07
N THR A 287 5.92 -18.95 8.78
CA THR A 287 6.33 -17.94 9.77
C THR A 287 6.61 -16.65 9.04
N THR A 288 6.04 -15.52 9.50
CA THR A 288 6.12 -14.25 8.79
C THR A 288 5.99 -13.06 9.71
N ILE A 289 6.30 -11.87 9.23
CA ILE A 289 6.02 -10.60 9.91
C ILE A 289 4.65 -10.10 9.49
N HIS A 290 3.76 -9.92 10.44
CA HIS A 290 2.43 -9.34 10.20
C HIS A 290 2.52 -7.83 9.95
N LEU A 291 2.00 -7.41 8.79
CA LEU A 291 1.71 -6.01 8.45
C LEU A 291 0.19 -5.79 8.50
N PRO A 292 -0.30 -4.76 9.19
CA PRO A 292 -1.73 -4.47 9.26
C PRO A 292 -2.21 -3.80 7.94
N ALA A 293 -2.28 -4.58 6.85
CA ALA A 293 -2.54 -4.09 5.49
C ALA A 293 -3.82 -3.24 5.39
N PHE A 294 -4.93 -3.72 5.98
CA PHE A 294 -6.15 -2.93 6.06
C PHE A 294 -5.94 -1.62 6.83
N GLY A 295 -5.24 -1.67 7.96
CA GLY A 295 -4.93 -0.50 8.79
C GLY A 295 -4.08 0.54 8.06
N LEU A 296 -3.10 0.10 7.26
CA LEU A 296 -2.29 0.97 6.41
C LEU A 296 -3.15 1.70 5.36
N GLY A 297 -4.02 0.96 4.68
CA GLY A 297 -4.96 1.53 3.71
C GLY A 297 -5.92 2.52 4.35
N TRP A 298 -6.56 2.13 5.45
CA TRP A 298 -7.49 2.98 6.18
C TRP A 298 -6.85 4.28 6.67
N ALA A 299 -5.74 4.17 7.42
CA ALA A 299 -5.08 5.32 7.99
C ALA A 299 -4.50 6.27 6.93
N GLY A 300 -3.98 5.70 5.81
CA GLY A 300 -3.48 6.50 4.69
C GLY A 300 -4.59 7.24 3.96
N GLY A 301 -5.71 6.57 3.68
CA GLY A 301 -6.88 7.17 3.03
C GLY A 301 -7.52 8.26 3.89
N GLU A 302 -7.74 7.99 5.17
CA GLU A 302 -8.30 8.96 6.12
C GLU A 302 -7.44 10.22 6.24
N ARG A 303 -6.12 10.06 6.42
CA ARG A 303 -5.19 11.18 6.54
C ARG A 303 -5.10 12.00 5.25
N LEU A 304 -5.02 11.34 4.10
CA LEU A 304 -5.02 12.04 2.81
C LEU A 304 -6.26 12.90 2.64
N ILE A 305 -7.43 12.39 2.96
CA ILE A 305 -8.69 13.15 2.83
C ILE A 305 -8.70 14.36 3.75
N ARG A 306 -8.22 14.23 4.98
CA ARG A 306 -8.09 15.36 5.92
C ARG A 306 -7.13 16.43 5.40
N ILE A 307 -6.02 16.03 4.77
CA ILE A 307 -5.10 16.98 4.08
C ILE A 307 -5.84 17.70 2.94
N ILE A 308 -6.61 16.99 2.11
CA ILE A 308 -7.42 17.57 1.01
C ILE A 308 -8.47 18.55 1.54
N GLN A 309 -9.01 18.30 2.72
CA GLN A 309 -10.00 19.16 3.40
C GLN A 309 -9.36 20.38 4.06
N GLY A 310 -8.04 20.45 4.12
CA GLY A 310 -7.28 21.55 4.72
C GLY A 310 -7.17 21.46 6.25
N GLU A 311 -7.40 20.28 6.81
CA GLU A 311 -7.18 20.03 8.23
C GLU A 311 -5.66 19.94 8.49
N GLY A 312 -5.16 20.80 9.40
CA GLY A 312 -3.78 20.70 9.86
C GLY A 312 -3.60 19.42 10.69
N LEU A 313 -2.85 18.46 10.16
CA LEU A 313 -2.46 17.26 10.90
C LEU A 313 -1.16 17.55 11.64
N ASN A 314 -1.20 17.68 12.98
CA ASN A 314 0.00 17.80 13.81
C ASN A 314 0.91 16.56 13.70
N ASP A 315 0.35 15.43 13.27
CA ASP A 315 1.01 14.13 13.13
C ASP A 315 0.54 13.47 11.81
N ALA A 316 1.00 14.05 10.69
CA ALA A 316 0.58 13.59 9.36
C ALA A 316 1.12 12.18 9.05
N SER A 317 2.32 11.85 9.54
CA SER A 317 2.95 10.53 9.38
C SER A 317 2.57 9.58 10.52
N LEU A 318 2.46 8.28 10.22
CA LEU A 318 2.10 7.24 11.19
C LEU A 318 2.88 5.97 10.93
N LEU A 319 3.44 5.41 12.00
CA LEU A 319 3.96 4.04 12.01
C LEU A 319 2.98 3.13 12.75
N LEU A 320 2.53 2.08 12.08
CA LEU A 320 1.73 1.00 12.66
C LEU A 320 2.64 -0.09 13.20
N GLU A 321 2.13 -0.85 14.17
CA GLU A 321 2.88 -1.95 14.78
C GLU A 321 2.95 -3.15 13.83
N SER A 322 4.13 -3.77 13.76
CA SER A 322 4.36 -5.06 13.11
C SER A 322 4.78 -6.10 14.15
N LYS A 323 4.46 -7.38 13.92
CA LYS A 323 4.78 -8.47 14.84
C LYS A 323 5.15 -9.75 14.11
N LEU A 324 5.98 -10.58 14.73
CA LEU A 324 6.30 -11.91 14.24
C LEU A 324 5.14 -12.88 14.52
N ILE A 325 4.69 -13.58 13.49
CA ILE A 325 3.73 -14.68 13.55
C ILE A 325 4.49 -15.98 13.31
N THR A 326 4.75 -16.72 14.35
CA THR A 326 5.50 -17.98 14.29
C THR A 326 4.58 -19.10 13.82
N ARG A 327 5.02 -19.83 12.78
CA ARG A 327 4.36 -21.02 12.21
C ARG A 327 5.40 -22.11 11.94
N GLN A 328 5.06 -23.12 11.13
CA GLN A 328 5.87 -24.35 10.98
C GLN A 328 7.09 -24.20 10.08
N SER A 329 7.18 -23.16 9.24
CA SER A 329 8.27 -23.03 8.26
C SER A 329 9.64 -22.71 8.87
N SER A 330 9.71 -22.40 10.15
CA SER A 330 10.95 -22.02 10.86
C SER A 330 11.15 -22.69 12.22
N ILE A 331 10.29 -23.65 12.60
CA ILE A 331 10.36 -24.35 13.91
C ILE A 331 10.50 -25.85 13.76
#